data_6946848c5c271f44b4f0e41e0a388a02
#
_entry.id   6946848c5c271f44b4f0e41e0a388a02
#
_cell.length_a   1.000
_cell.length_b   1.000
_cell.length_c   1.000
_cell.angle_alpha   90.00
_cell.angle_beta   90.00
_cell.angle_gamma   90.00
#
_symmetry.space_group_name_H-M   'P 1'
#
loop_
_entity.id
_entity.type
_entity.pdbx_description
1 polymer ?
#
loop_
_entity_poly.entity_id
_entity_poly.type
_entity_poly.pdbx_seq_one_letter_code
_entity_poly.pdbx_strand_id
1 'polypeptide(L)'
;MKAVILAGGYGTRFGEETHLKPKPMIEIGGKPILWHILKIYSAHKINEFVICCGYKGNVIKEYFSKFDSALWNIELVDTGIDTMTGGRIKRIQNHIDDTFCLTYGDGLSNVDINSLISFHKEKKSLATLTAIHPPERFGVLELSEEYVTEFHEKHRGQSSWINGGFFVFEPEIFDYINDDTTILERAPLETLAKEKKLTAFKHNGFWHSMDTLRDKNNLENLWNSKKAPWKIW
;
A
#
# COMPACT_ATOMS: atom_id res chain seq x y z
N MET A 1 -13.22 -12.16 4.16
CA MET A 1 -11.86 -11.56 4.30
C MET A 1 -11.94 -10.08 3.99
N LYS A 2 -11.47 -9.24 4.87
CA LYS A 2 -11.46 -7.78 4.70
C LYS A 2 -10.13 -7.28 4.14
N ALA A 3 -10.16 -6.16 3.41
CA ALA A 3 -8.97 -5.41 3.05
C ALA A 3 -8.97 -4.07 3.79
N VAL A 4 -7.90 -3.81 4.53
CA VAL A 4 -7.65 -2.59 5.28
C VAL A 4 -6.81 -1.65 4.45
N ILE A 5 -7.24 -0.38 4.34
CA ILE A 5 -6.51 0.64 3.58
C ILE A 5 -6.09 1.78 4.50
N LEU A 6 -4.78 2.02 4.61
CA LEU A 6 -4.24 3.13 5.39
C LEU A 6 -4.34 4.43 4.59
N ALA A 7 -5.33 5.26 4.90
CA ALA A 7 -5.67 6.47 4.13
C ALA A 7 -5.63 7.77 4.97
N GLY A 8 -5.08 7.72 6.19
CA GLY A 8 -5.17 8.84 7.16
C GLY A 8 -3.96 9.76 7.24
N GLY A 9 -2.87 9.52 6.47
CA GLY A 9 -1.65 10.31 6.52
C GLY A 9 -1.76 11.69 5.87
N TYR A 10 -0.89 12.63 6.28
CA TYR A 10 -0.85 14.00 5.77
C TYR A 10 -0.48 14.12 4.28
N GLY A 11 0.31 13.18 3.75
CA GLY A 11 0.77 13.22 2.35
C GLY A 11 1.74 14.38 2.04
N THR A 12 2.51 14.85 3.02
CA THR A 12 3.35 16.06 2.96
C THR A 12 4.34 16.11 1.79
N ARG A 13 4.78 14.96 1.31
CA ARG A 13 5.72 14.85 0.17
C ARG A 13 5.11 15.20 -1.18
N PHE A 14 3.77 15.25 -1.28
CA PHE A 14 3.07 15.49 -2.53
C PHE A 14 2.88 16.99 -2.87
N GLY A 15 3.16 17.92 -1.93
CA GLY A 15 3.09 19.37 -2.15
C GLY A 15 1.66 19.94 -2.14
N GLU A 16 1.42 20.91 -3.04
CA GLU A 16 0.21 21.75 -3.00
C GLU A 16 -1.13 21.01 -3.16
N GLU A 17 -1.17 19.92 -3.93
CA GLU A 17 -2.42 19.18 -4.17
C GLU A 17 -2.99 18.57 -2.87
N THR A 18 -2.14 18.22 -1.89
CA THR A 18 -2.59 17.68 -0.60
C THR A 18 -3.19 18.74 0.32
N HIS A 19 -3.01 20.03 0.01
CA HIS A 19 -3.74 21.10 0.69
C HIS A 19 -5.24 21.13 0.35
N LEU A 20 -5.65 20.53 -0.74
CA LEU A 20 -7.06 20.49 -1.16
C LEU A 20 -7.71 19.13 -0.86
N LYS A 21 -7.02 18.03 -1.16
CA LYS A 21 -7.53 16.66 -1.01
C LYS A 21 -6.49 15.80 -0.27
N PRO A 22 -6.90 14.79 0.55
CA PRO A 22 -5.93 13.84 1.10
C PRO A 22 -5.32 13.00 -0.04
N LYS A 23 -4.07 12.56 0.10
CA LYS A 23 -3.32 11.84 -0.93
C LYS A 23 -4.11 10.68 -1.59
N PRO A 24 -4.86 9.84 -0.83
CA PRO A 24 -5.68 8.77 -1.41
C PRO A 24 -6.81 9.25 -2.33
N MET A 25 -7.15 10.53 -2.28
CA MET A 25 -8.20 11.15 -3.12
C MET A 25 -7.65 11.90 -4.33
N ILE A 26 -6.35 11.86 -4.57
CA ILE A 26 -5.75 12.38 -5.80
C ILE A 26 -6.13 11.45 -6.96
N GLU A 27 -6.52 12.05 -8.08
CA GLU A 27 -7.14 11.32 -9.18
C GLU A 27 -6.11 10.86 -10.23
N ILE A 28 -6.37 9.67 -10.75
CA ILE A 28 -5.73 9.08 -11.94
C ILE A 28 -6.85 8.66 -12.87
N GLY A 29 -6.88 9.20 -14.08
CA GLY A 29 -7.96 8.93 -15.02
C GLY A 29 -9.35 9.37 -14.53
N GLY A 30 -9.42 10.46 -13.76
CA GLY A 30 -10.67 11.00 -13.20
C GLY A 30 -11.25 10.16 -12.04
N LYS A 31 -10.48 9.24 -11.46
CA LYS A 31 -10.86 8.45 -10.27
C LYS A 31 -9.77 8.53 -9.21
N PRO A 32 -10.12 8.67 -7.91
CA PRO A 32 -9.12 8.66 -6.84
C PRO A 32 -8.24 7.41 -6.86
N ILE A 33 -6.95 7.53 -6.48
CA ILE A 33 -6.08 6.36 -6.38
C ILE A 33 -6.66 5.30 -5.42
N LEU A 34 -7.35 5.71 -4.37
CA LEU A 34 -8.07 4.85 -3.46
C LEU A 34 -9.12 3.99 -4.19
N TRP A 35 -9.86 4.56 -5.15
CA TRP A 35 -10.81 3.79 -5.97
C TRP A 35 -10.11 2.69 -6.79
N HIS A 36 -8.94 2.99 -7.37
CA HIS A 36 -8.15 1.99 -8.09
C HIS A 36 -7.70 0.84 -7.17
N ILE A 37 -7.28 1.16 -5.94
CA ILE A 37 -6.91 0.15 -4.95
C ILE A 37 -8.10 -0.77 -4.63
N LEU A 38 -9.29 -0.20 -4.39
CA LEU A 38 -10.49 -1.01 -4.16
C LEU A 38 -10.81 -1.91 -5.36
N LYS A 39 -10.64 -1.41 -6.60
CA LYS A 39 -10.83 -2.19 -7.83
C LYS A 39 -9.84 -3.35 -7.95
N ILE A 40 -8.58 -3.16 -7.55
CA ILE A 40 -7.58 -4.24 -7.51
C ILE A 40 -8.07 -5.37 -6.58
N TYR A 41 -8.47 -5.05 -5.36
CA TYR A 41 -8.99 -6.06 -4.44
C TYR A 41 -10.28 -6.71 -4.93
N SER A 42 -11.21 -5.93 -5.51
CA SER A 42 -12.46 -6.43 -6.07
C SER A 42 -12.24 -7.41 -7.22
N ALA A 43 -11.22 -7.20 -8.07
CA ALA A 43 -10.87 -8.15 -9.12
C ALA A 43 -10.50 -9.53 -8.55
N HIS A 44 -10.04 -9.57 -7.30
CA HIS A 44 -9.77 -10.79 -6.53
C HIS A 44 -10.91 -11.21 -5.58
N LYS A 45 -12.13 -10.67 -5.80
CA LYS A 45 -13.36 -10.98 -5.03
C LYS A 45 -13.31 -10.54 -3.56
N ILE A 46 -12.48 -9.58 -3.21
CA ILE A 46 -12.46 -8.94 -1.89
C ILE A 46 -13.19 -7.60 -2.01
N ASN A 47 -14.41 -7.53 -1.45
CA ASN A 47 -15.30 -6.39 -1.55
C ASN A 47 -15.68 -5.80 -0.18
N GLU A 48 -15.06 -6.29 0.89
CA GLU A 48 -15.22 -5.77 2.25
C GLU A 48 -13.98 -4.95 2.61
N PHE A 49 -14.18 -3.67 2.89
CA PHE A 49 -13.09 -2.72 3.12
C PHE A 49 -13.23 -2.00 4.44
N VAL A 50 -12.12 -1.87 5.17
CA VAL A 50 -11.97 -0.95 6.29
C VAL A 50 -10.97 0.13 5.89
N ILE A 51 -11.41 1.36 5.77
CA ILE A 51 -10.56 2.49 5.37
C ILE A 51 -10.22 3.31 6.61
N CYS A 52 -8.94 3.28 7.01
CA CYS A 52 -8.42 4.06 8.12
C CYS A 52 -8.29 5.53 7.71
N CYS A 53 -9.27 6.34 8.06
CA CYS A 53 -9.29 7.77 7.79
C CYS A 53 -8.50 8.55 8.85
N GLY A 54 -8.10 9.78 8.51
CA GLY A 54 -7.43 10.73 9.38
C GLY A 54 -7.46 12.11 8.74
N TYR A 55 -6.31 12.62 8.29
CA TYR A 55 -6.25 13.92 7.64
C TYR A 55 -7.24 14.02 6.47
N LYS A 56 -8.13 15.01 6.54
CA LYS A 56 -9.21 15.23 5.55
C LYS A 56 -10.07 13.98 5.26
N GLY A 57 -10.31 13.15 6.26
CA GLY A 57 -11.16 11.95 6.13
C GLY A 57 -12.61 12.27 5.68
N ASN A 58 -13.10 13.50 5.91
CA ASN A 58 -14.39 13.98 5.41
C ASN A 58 -14.49 13.93 3.87
N VAL A 59 -13.40 14.21 3.15
CA VAL A 59 -13.36 14.16 1.67
C VAL A 59 -13.54 12.72 1.19
N ILE A 60 -12.93 11.75 1.90
CA ILE A 60 -13.11 10.32 1.61
C ILE A 60 -14.57 9.92 1.88
N LYS A 61 -15.12 10.32 3.02
CA LYS A 61 -16.53 10.05 3.39
C LYS A 61 -17.51 10.60 2.35
N GLU A 62 -17.33 11.84 1.93
CA GLU A 62 -18.19 12.47 0.93
C GLU A 62 -18.12 11.76 -0.42
N TYR A 63 -16.94 11.33 -0.85
CA TYR A 63 -16.78 10.61 -2.10
C TYR A 63 -17.53 9.27 -2.08
N PHE A 64 -17.30 8.45 -1.05
CA PHE A 64 -17.89 7.12 -0.98
C PHE A 64 -19.36 7.10 -0.57
N SER A 65 -19.90 8.16 0.06
CA SER A 65 -21.34 8.27 0.30
C SER A 65 -22.19 8.34 -0.98
N LYS A 66 -21.57 8.67 -2.10
CA LYS A 66 -22.21 8.76 -3.43
C LYS A 66 -22.11 7.43 -4.22
N PHE A 67 -21.42 6.43 -3.68
CA PHE A 67 -21.28 5.13 -4.32
C PHE A 67 -22.42 4.19 -3.93
N ASP A 68 -22.86 3.40 -4.91
CA ASP A 68 -23.80 2.33 -4.66
C ASP A 68 -23.14 1.25 -3.78
N SER A 69 -23.72 1.01 -2.61
CA SER A 69 -23.27 0.00 -1.65
C SER A 69 -23.35 -1.45 -2.20
N ALA A 70 -24.00 -1.65 -3.34
CA ALA A 70 -24.10 -2.98 -3.94
C ALA A 70 -22.75 -3.54 -4.44
N LEU A 71 -21.76 -2.67 -4.71
CA LEU A 71 -20.45 -3.10 -5.20
C LEU A 71 -19.44 -3.38 -4.09
N TRP A 72 -19.45 -2.57 -3.03
CA TRP A 72 -18.47 -2.61 -1.96
C TRP A 72 -19.11 -2.38 -0.60
N ASN A 73 -18.76 -3.20 0.36
CA ASN A 73 -19.05 -2.93 1.77
C ASN A 73 -17.86 -2.15 2.35
N ILE A 74 -18.02 -0.83 2.50
CA ILE A 74 -16.95 0.07 2.96
C ILE A 74 -17.28 0.59 4.35
N GLU A 75 -16.40 0.31 5.29
CA GLU A 75 -16.39 0.89 6.62
C GLU A 75 -15.31 1.97 6.71
N LEU A 76 -15.71 3.20 7.05
CA LEU A 76 -14.83 4.35 7.17
C LEU A 76 -14.57 4.63 8.66
N VAL A 77 -13.38 4.29 9.13
CA VAL A 77 -13.02 4.44 10.55
C VAL A 77 -12.12 5.67 10.71
N ASP A 78 -12.52 6.59 11.58
CA ASP A 78 -11.65 7.69 11.98
C ASP A 78 -10.58 7.16 12.94
N THR A 79 -9.36 7.10 12.45
CA THR A 79 -8.20 6.61 13.21
C THR A 79 -7.33 7.73 13.76
N GLY A 80 -7.83 8.97 13.76
CA GLY A 80 -7.13 10.16 14.27
C GLY A 80 -6.18 10.79 13.25
N ILE A 81 -5.81 12.05 13.51
CA ILE A 81 -4.96 12.84 12.60
C ILE A 81 -3.49 12.47 12.77
N ASP A 82 -2.99 12.48 14.02
CA ASP A 82 -1.56 12.31 14.34
C ASP A 82 -1.17 10.84 14.62
N THR A 83 -2.06 9.91 14.34
CA THR A 83 -1.83 8.48 14.55
C THR A 83 -0.89 7.92 13.48
N MET A 84 0.12 7.16 13.89
CA MET A 84 1.07 6.50 13.00
C MET A 84 0.48 5.23 12.37
N THR A 85 1.20 4.63 11.42
CA THR A 85 0.73 3.48 10.62
C THR A 85 0.28 2.31 11.50
N GLY A 86 1.06 1.92 12.48
CA GLY A 86 0.69 0.88 13.44
C GLY A 86 -0.51 1.28 14.32
N GLY A 87 -0.50 2.50 14.87
CA GLY A 87 -1.61 3.00 15.68
C GLY A 87 -2.95 2.98 14.93
N ARG A 88 -2.97 3.31 13.62
CA ARG A 88 -4.20 3.20 12.81
C ARG A 88 -4.70 1.77 12.73
N ILE A 89 -3.79 0.82 12.59
CA ILE A 89 -4.12 -0.60 12.61
C ILE A 89 -4.69 -0.99 13.98
N LYS A 90 -4.06 -0.57 15.08
CA LYS A 90 -4.55 -0.87 16.42
C LYS A 90 -5.99 -0.38 16.65
N ARG A 91 -6.31 0.82 16.16
CA ARG A 91 -7.65 1.42 16.32
C ARG A 91 -8.77 0.69 15.58
N ILE A 92 -8.44 -0.17 14.62
CA ILE A 92 -9.42 -0.96 13.89
C ILE A 92 -9.50 -2.41 14.40
N GLN A 93 -8.86 -2.75 15.50
CA GLN A 93 -8.83 -4.11 16.05
C GLN A 93 -10.24 -4.71 16.20
N ASN A 94 -11.21 -3.95 16.68
CA ASN A 94 -12.60 -4.41 16.86
C ASN A 94 -13.39 -4.58 15.55
N HIS A 95 -12.79 -4.24 14.40
CA HIS A 95 -13.39 -4.39 13.08
C HIS A 95 -12.84 -5.62 12.32
N ILE A 96 -11.88 -6.33 12.93
CA ILE A 96 -11.15 -7.44 12.31
C ILE A 96 -11.27 -8.70 13.19
N ASP A 97 -11.85 -9.74 12.64
CA ASP A 97 -12.11 -11.00 13.35
C ASP A 97 -11.28 -12.18 12.81
N ASP A 98 -10.61 -12.02 11.65
CA ASP A 98 -9.92 -13.12 10.94
C ASP A 98 -8.75 -12.56 10.13
N THR A 99 -7.99 -13.42 9.48
CA THR A 99 -6.93 -13.04 8.51
C THR A 99 -7.41 -11.93 7.58
N PHE A 100 -6.63 -10.89 7.40
CA PHE A 100 -6.99 -9.72 6.59
C PHE A 100 -5.85 -9.25 5.70
N CYS A 101 -6.21 -8.59 4.60
CA CYS A 101 -5.27 -7.85 3.78
C CYS A 101 -5.10 -6.43 4.29
N LEU A 102 -3.90 -5.86 4.11
CA LEU A 102 -3.65 -4.45 4.39
C LEU A 102 -2.80 -3.84 3.28
N THR A 103 -3.10 -2.59 2.91
CA THR A 103 -2.23 -1.83 2.00
C THR A 103 -2.23 -0.34 2.34
N TYR A 104 -1.24 0.36 1.79
CA TYR A 104 -1.19 1.83 1.83
C TYR A 104 -2.16 2.43 0.81
N GLY A 105 -2.66 3.62 1.10
CA GLY A 105 -3.66 4.32 0.27
C GLY A 105 -3.08 5.05 -0.96
N ASP A 106 -1.84 4.75 -1.36
CA ASP A 106 -1.11 5.48 -2.40
C ASP A 106 -0.29 4.59 -3.36
N GLY A 107 -0.37 3.27 -3.22
CA GLY A 107 0.35 2.31 -4.04
C GLY A 107 -0.55 1.53 -5.00
N LEU A 108 -0.14 1.40 -6.26
CA LEU A 108 -0.80 0.57 -7.28
C LEU A 108 0.11 -0.58 -7.70
N SER A 109 -0.49 -1.76 -7.90
CA SER A 109 0.22 -2.96 -8.31
C SER A 109 -0.70 -3.89 -9.11
N ASN A 110 -0.10 -4.77 -9.90
CA ASN A 110 -0.79 -5.91 -10.49
C ASN A 110 -0.47 -7.22 -9.74
N VAL A 111 -0.17 -7.10 -8.44
CA VAL A 111 0.06 -8.27 -7.58
C VAL A 111 -1.18 -9.16 -7.56
N ASP A 112 -0.97 -10.46 -7.71
CA ASP A 112 -2.04 -11.44 -7.54
C ASP A 112 -2.32 -11.64 -6.04
N ILE A 113 -3.40 -11.00 -5.57
CA ILE A 113 -3.81 -11.04 -4.16
C ILE A 113 -4.18 -12.46 -3.74
N ASN A 114 -4.77 -13.27 -4.63
CA ASN A 114 -5.12 -14.65 -4.30
C ASN A 114 -3.85 -15.51 -4.09
N SER A 115 -2.84 -15.31 -4.92
CA SER A 115 -1.53 -15.97 -4.77
C SER A 115 -0.82 -15.52 -3.51
N LEU A 116 -0.87 -14.23 -3.17
CA LEU A 116 -0.32 -13.67 -1.92
C LEU A 116 -0.99 -14.31 -0.69
N ILE A 117 -2.31 -14.40 -0.67
CA ILE A 117 -3.08 -15.04 0.42
C ILE A 117 -2.76 -16.54 0.53
N SER A 118 -2.67 -17.23 -0.61
CA SER A 118 -2.34 -18.65 -0.65
C SER A 118 -0.93 -18.91 -0.10
N PHE A 119 0.04 -18.08 -0.49
CA PHE A 119 1.39 -18.12 0.04
C PHE A 119 1.44 -17.89 1.55
N HIS A 120 0.72 -16.88 2.04
CA HIS A 120 0.62 -16.59 3.48
C HIS A 120 0.13 -17.80 4.27
N LYS A 121 -0.96 -18.44 3.82
CA LYS A 121 -1.53 -19.64 4.45
C LYS A 121 -0.58 -20.83 4.39
N GLU A 122 0.11 -21.05 3.26
CA GLU A 122 1.11 -22.11 3.11
C GLU A 122 2.27 -21.94 4.09
N LYS A 123 2.76 -20.72 4.24
CA LYS A 123 3.87 -20.40 5.16
C LYS A 123 3.46 -20.39 6.63
N LYS A 124 2.16 -20.33 6.92
CA LYS A 124 1.62 -20.23 8.29
C LYS A 124 2.29 -19.08 9.07
N SER A 125 2.52 -17.98 8.39
CA SER A 125 3.17 -16.80 8.96
C SER A 125 2.14 -15.92 9.66
N LEU A 126 2.56 -15.15 10.65
CA LEU A 126 1.71 -14.12 11.26
C LEU A 126 1.54 -12.92 10.31
N ALA A 127 2.57 -12.62 9.55
CA ALA A 127 2.58 -11.53 8.59
C ALA A 127 3.27 -11.95 7.29
N THR A 128 2.72 -11.51 6.16
CA THR A 128 3.34 -11.60 4.84
C THR A 128 3.30 -10.24 4.19
N LEU A 129 4.43 -9.75 3.71
CA LEU A 129 4.50 -8.54 2.88
C LEU A 129 4.79 -8.90 1.42
N THR A 130 4.38 -8.02 0.51
CA THR A 130 4.80 -8.11 -0.88
C THR A 130 6.16 -7.43 -1.03
N ALA A 131 7.17 -8.21 -1.40
CA ALA A 131 8.50 -7.72 -1.72
C ALA A 131 8.58 -7.38 -3.21
N ILE A 132 9.05 -6.18 -3.54
CA ILE A 132 9.18 -5.68 -4.90
C ILE A 132 10.60 -5.15 -5.13
N HIS A 133 10.99 -5.08 -6.40
CA HIS A 133 12.14 -4.26 -6.77
C HIS A 133 11.68 -2.83 -7.04
N PRO A 134 12.30 -1.82 -6.39
CA PRO A 134 11.92 -0.43 -6.62
C PRO A 134 12.11 -0.07 -8.10
N PRO A 135 11.24 0.78 -8.69
CA PRO A 135 11.51 1.35 -9.99
C PRO A 135 12.83 2.14 -9.93
N GLU A 136 13.72 1.85 -10.88
CA GLU A 136 15.02 2.51 -10.94
C GLU A 136 14.84 4.01 -11.19
N ARG A 137 15.36 4.83 -10.27
CA ARG A 137 15.28 6.30 -10.34
C ARG A 137 16.59 6.94 -10.77
N PHE A 138 17.71 6.21 -10.67
CA PHE A 138 19.07 6.72 -10.88
C PHE A 138 19.94 5.69 -11.58
N GLY A 139 20.95 6.17 -12.30
CA GLY A 139 22.04 5.32 -12.80
C GLY A 139 22.87 4.76 -11.65
N VAL A 140 23.35 3.53 -11.80
CA VAL A 140 24.23 2.86 -10.86
C VAL A 140 25.67 2.96 -11.37
N LEU A 141 26.59 3.29 -10.46
CA LEU A 141 28.01 3.40 -10.75
C LEU A 141 28.76 2.22 -10.13
N GLU A 142 29.63 1.58 -10.88
CA GLU A 142 30.69 0.78 -10.30
C GLU A 142 31.94 1.63 -10.17
N LEU A 143 32.55 1.61 -8.99
CA LEU A 143 33.72 2.42 -8.68
C LEU A 143 34.91 1.50 -8.37
N SER A 144 36.06 1.87 -8.91
CA SER A 144 37.36 1.39 -8.45
C SER A 144 38.18 2.60 -8.00
N GLU A 145 38.43 2.68 -6.70
CA GLU A 145 38.96 3.86 -6.04
C GLU A 145 38.10 5.10 -6.37
N GLU A 146 38.64 6.11 -7.06
CA GLU A 146 37.96 7.35 -7.43
C GLU A 146 37.42 7.32 -8.88
N TYR A 147 37.63 6.22 -9.61
CA TYR A 147 37.26 6.11 -11.01
C TYR A 147 35.94 5.32 -11.16
N VAL A 148 35.04 5.85 -12.01
CA VAL A 148 33.86 5.11 -12.47
C VAL A 148 34.35 4.07 -13.47
N THR A 149 34.23 2.79 -13.14
CA THR A 149 34.59 1.69 -14.01
C THR A 149 33.45 1.27 -14.91
N GLU A 150 32.20 1.36 -14.39
CA GLU A 150 31.01 1.11 -15.18
C GLU A 150 29.89 2.08 -14.78
N PHE A 151 29.14 2.54 -15.78
CA PHE A 151 27.93 3.32 -15.61
C PHE A 151 26.75 2.59 -16.22
N HIS A 152 25.80 2.22 -15.40
CA HIS A 152 24.60 1.54 -15.85
C HIS A 152 23.38 2.44 -15.62
N GLU A 153 22.74 2.91 -16.67
CA GLU A 153 21.49 3.67 -16.59
C GLU A 153 20.34 2.82 -15.99
N LYS A 154 20.43 1.50 -16.15
CA LYS A 154 19.45 0.52 -15.65
C LYS A 154 20.14 -0.79 -15.32
N HIS A 155 20.24 -1.14 -14.06
CA HIS A 155 20.67 -2.46 -13.63
C HIS A 155 19.47 -3.41 -13.50
N ARG A 156 19.37 -4.35 -14.42
CA ARG A 156 18.54 -5.54 -14.19
C ARG A 156 19.33 -6.49 -13.30
N GLY A 157 19.06 -6.54 -12.00
CA GLY A 157 19.50 -7.68 -11.22
C GLY A 157 20.08 -7.45 -9.82
N GLN A 158 20.33 -6.24 -9.35
CA GLN A 158 20.93 -6.00 -8.02
C GLN A 158 20.18 -5.02 -7.12
N SER A 159 18.99 -4.54 -7.48
CA SER A 159 18.19 -3.74 -6.56
C SER A 159 17.73 -4.59 -5.39
N SER A 160 17.98 -4.12 -4.18
CA SER A 160 17.47 -4.74 -2.96
C SER A 160 15.94 -4.85 -3.01
N TRP A 161 15.40 -5.93 -2.48
CA TRP A 161 13.97 -6.04 -2.26
C TRP A 161 13.51 -4.98 -1.26
N ILE A 162 12.40 -4.32 -1.56
CA ILE A 162 11.79 -3.36 -0.64
C ILE A 162 10.34 -3.78 -0.31
N ASN A 163 9.81 -3.20 0.76
CA ASN A 163 8.41 -3.36 1.13
C ASN A 163 7.50 -2.64 0.12
N GLY A 164 6.71 -3.41 -0.62
CA GLY A 164 5.73 -2.93 -1.59
C GLY A 164 4.32 -2.71 -1.03
N GLY A 165 4.13 -2.87 0.27
CA GLY A 165 2.79 -2.93 0.86
C GLY A 165 2.09 -4.25 0.51
N PHE A 166 0.78 -4.22 0.31
CA PHE A 166 -0.04 -5.41 0.03
C PHE A 166 0.33 -6.57 0.96
N PHE A 167 -0.03 -6.38 2.22
CA PHE A 167 0.22 -7.34 3.29
C PHE A 167 -0.95 -8.31 3.45
N VAL A 168 -0.65 -9.46 4.04
CA VAL A 168 -1.63 -10.32 4.71
C VAL A 168 -1.18 -10.49 6.15
N PHE A 169 -2.10 -10.28 7.09
CA PHE A 169 -1.88 -10.39 8.53
C PHE A 169 -2.87 -11.33 9.18
N GLU A 170 -2.40 -12.05 10.18
CA GLU A 170 -3.26 -12.66 11.18
C GLU A 170 -3.62 -11.62 12.27
N PRO A 171 -4.77 -11.77 12.97
CA PRO A 171 -5.19 -10.83 14.02
C PRO A 171 -4.17 -10.62 15.14
N GLU A 172 -3.29 -11.57 15.39
CA GLU A 172 -2.23 -11.47 16.39
C GLU A 172 -1.24 -10.32 16.11
N ILE A 173 -1.28 -9.70 14.93
CA ILE A 173 -0.51 -8.47 14.65
C ILE A 173 -0.83 -7.35 15.65
N PHE A 174 -2.06 -7.31 16.18
CA PHE A 174 -2.47 -6.31 17.15
C PHE A 174 -1.69 -6.39 18.48
N ASP A 175 -1.10 -7.53 18.83
CA ASP A 175 -0.29 -7.72 20.01
C ASP A 175 1.10 -7.08 19.89
N TYR A 176 1.54 -6.81 18.65
CA TYR A 176 2.81 -6.13 18.33
C TYR A 176 2.68 -4.61 18.24
N ILE A 177 1.47 -4.07 18.42
CA ILE A 177 1.20 -2.64 18.33
C ILE A 177 0.75 -2.11 19.69
N ASN A 178 1.56 -1.22 20.27
CA ASN A 178 1.33 -0.73 21.63
C ASN A 178 0.29 0.41 21.66
N ASP A 179 0.51 1.44 20.84
CA ASP A 179 -0.23 2.69 20.89
C ASP A 179 -0.28 3.44 19.53
N ASP A 180 -0.85 4.65 19.56
CA ASP A 180 -1.01 5.51 18.38
C ASP A 180 0.30 5.99 17.77
N THR A 181 1.40 6.00 18.52
CA THR A 181 2.72 6.43 18.05
C THR A 181 3.51 5.31 17.39
N THR A 182 2.99 4.08 17.43
CA THR A 182 3.62 2.92 16.84
C THR A 182 3.65 3.02 15.31
N ILE A 183 4.85 2.93 14.74
CA ILE A 183 5.09 2.85 13.30
C ILE A 183 5.19 1.37 12.93
N LEU A 184 4.27 0.88 12.07
CA LEU A 184 4.22 -0.53 11.65
C LEU A 184 5.57 -1.03 11.13
N GLU A 185 6.22 -0.22 10.30
CA GLU A 185 7.44 -0.54 9.56
C GLU A 185 8.71 -0.60 10.44
N ARG A 186 8.58 -0.27 11.71
CA ARG A 186 9.65 -0.33 12.73
C ARG A 186 9.45 -1.52 13.66
N ALA A 187 9.30 -1.24 14.95
CA ALA A 187 9.28 -2.28 15.98
C ALA A 187 8.36 -3.48 15.67
N PRO A 188 7.11 -3.31 15.16
CA PRO A 188 6.27 -4.45 14.82
C PRO A 188 6.89 -5.37 13.76
N LEU A 189 7.19 -4.84 12.56
CA LEU A 189 7.74 -5.68 11.49
C LEU A 189 9.16 -6.15 11.78
N GLU A 190 9.99 -5.34 12.45
CA GLU A 190 11.34 -5.74 12.87
C GLU A 190 11.30 -6.90 13.88
N THR A 191 10.37 -6.88 14.83
CA THR A 191 10.19 -7.95 15.81
C THR A 191 9.71 -9.22 15.14
N LEU A 192 8.67 -9.12 14.28
CA LEU A 192 8.17 -10.25 13.51
C LEU A 192 9.26 -10.88 12.62
N ALA A 193 10.14 -10.07 12.04
CA ALA A 193 11.27 -10.57 11.24
C ALA A 193 12.27 -11.34 12.11
N LYS A 194 12.64 -10.83 13.29
CA LYS A 194 13.52 -11.49 14.27
C LYS A 194 12.93 -12.81 14.77
N GLU A 195 11.62 -12.84 14.99
CA GLU A 195 10.87 -14.02 15.43
C GLU A 195 10.56 -15.02 14.30
N LYS A 196 10.98 -14.73 13.07
CA LYS A 196 10.69 -15.54 11.86
C LYS A 196 9.19 -15.71 11.58
N LYS A 197 8.39 -14.73 11.98
CA LYS A 197 6.93 -14.66 11.77
C LYS A 197 6.53 -13.75 10.60
N LEU A 198 7.51 -13.10 9.96
CA LEU A 198 7.33 -12.26 8.76
C LEU A 198 7.89 -12.99 7.55
N THR A 199 7.07 -13.16 6.52
CA THR A 199 7.48 -13.72 5.22
C THR A 199 7.34 -12.70 4.11
N ALA A 200 8.05 -12.92 3.00
CA ALA A 200 8.07 -12.04 1.84
C ALA A 200 7.57 -12.77 0.58
N PHE A 201 6.45 -12.32 0.05
CA PHE A 201 5.95 -12.73 -1.26
C PHE A 201 6.63 -11.90 -2.36
N LYS A 202 7.46 -12.53 -3.18
CA LYS A 202 8.23 -11.84 -4.23
C LYS A 202 7.34 -11.53 -5.42
N HIS A 203 7.20 -10.25 -5.75
CA HIS A 203 6.44 -9.77 -6.89
C HIS A 203 7.36 -9.07 -7.90
N ASN A 204 7.46 -9.63 -9.11
CA ASN A 204 8.28 -9.11 -10.20
C ASN A 204 7.47 -8.31 -11.23
N GLY A 205 6.18 -8.10 -10.97
CA GLY A 205 5.28 -7.35 -11.84
C GLY A 205 5.33 -5.85 -11.60
N PHE A 206 4.27 -5.17 -12.03
CA PHE A 206 4.15 -3.73 -11.85
C PHE A 206 3.85 -3.38 -10.40
N TRP A 207 4.57 -2.41 -9.90
CA TRP A 207 4.30 -1.70 -8.65
C TRP A 207 4.75 -0.25 -8.74
N HIS A 208 3.96 0.68 -8.23
CA HIS A 208 4.31 2.09 -8.19
C HIS A 208 3.57 2.81 -7.06
N SER A 209 4.30 3.54 -6.21
CA SER A 209 3.73 4.48 -5.25
C SER A 209 3.58 5.87 -5.88
N MET A 210 2.50 6.57 -5.54
CA MET A 210 2.26 7.94 -5.99
C MET A 210 2.78 8.92 -4.93
N ASP A 211 4.10 9.12 -4.83
CA ASP A 211 4.72 9.97 -3.81
C ASP A 211 4.94 11.42 -4.24
N THR A 212 5.03 11.65 -5.55
CA THR A 212 5.32 12.95 -6.15
C THR A 212 4.39 13.26 -7.32
N LEU A 213 4.34 14.52 -7.75
CA LEU A 213 3.61 14.92 -8.96
C LEU A 213 4.11 14.17 -10.21
N ARG A 214 5.41 13.87 -10.27
CA ARG A 214 5.98 13.05 -11.35
C ARG A 214 5.39 11.64 -11.35
N ASP A 215 5.23 11.04 -10.19
CA ASP A 215 4.62 9.70 -10.07
C ASP A 215 3.16 9.73 -10.54
N LYS A 216 2.38 10.75 -10.13
CA LYS A 216 1.02 10.97 -10.61
C LYS A 216 0.96 11.07 -12.13
N ASN A 217 1.81 11.92 -12.72
CA ASN A 217 1.82 12.10 -14.17
C ASN A 217 2.19 10.80 -14.92
N ASN A 218 3.11 10.01 -14.37
CA ASN A 218 3.45 8.70 -14.93
C ASN A 218 2.25 7.74 -14.91
N LEU A 219 1.55 7.65 -13.78
CA LEU A 219 0.35 6.81 -13.63
C LEU A 219 -0.79 7.31 -14.53
N GLU A 220 -0.99 8.62 -14.62
CA GLU A 220 -1.97 9.24 -15.53
C GLU A 220 -1.68 8.90 -17.00
N ASN A 221 -0.43 8.99 -17.43
CA ASN A 221 0.00 8.63 -18.78
C ASN A 221 -0.26 7.14 -19.10
N LEU A 222 0.03 6.24 -18.15
CA LEU A 222 -0.27 4.82 -18.30
C LEU A 222 -1.77 4.57 -18.43
N TRP A 223 -2.58 5.26 -17.63
CA TRP A 223 -4.03 5.14 -17.70
C TRP A 223 -4.60 5.65 -19.04
N ASN A 224 -4.21 6.85 -19.45
CA ASN A 224 -4.71 7.49 -20.67
C ASN A 224 -4.27 6.74 -21.94
N SER A 225 -3.07 6.16 -21.94
CA SER A 225 -2.58 5.30 -23.02
C SER A 225 -3.19 3.88 -23.04
N LYS A 226 -4.09 3.56 -22.09
CA LYS A 226 -4.70 2.22 -21.91
C LYS A 226 -3.65 1.12 -21.62
N LYS A 227 -2.51 1.49 -21.04
CA LYS A 227 -1.41 0.59 -20.69
C LYS A 227 -1.23 0.45 -19.18
N ALA A 228 -2.22 0.79 -18.37
CA ALA A 228 -2.19 0.70 -16.91
C ALA A 228 -2.13 -0.76 -16.46
N PRO A 229 -0.97 -1.26 -15.97
CA PRO A 229 -0.81 -2.69 -15.65
C PRO A 229 -1.65 -3.13 -14.44
N TRP A 230 -2.00 -2.20 -13.55
CA TRP A 230 -2.84 -2.47 -12.38
C TRP A 230 -4.34 -2.57 -12.73
N LYS A 231 -4.74 -2.21 -13.94
CA LYS A 231 -6.13 -2.33 -14.39
C LYS A 231 -6.40 -3.78 -14.83
N ILE A 232 -6.59 -4.64 -13.85
CA ILE A 232 -6.83 -6.08 -14.03
C ILE A 232 -8.33 -6.47 -14.04
N TRP A 233 -9.25 -5.47 -14.02
CA TRP A 233 -10.71 -5.62 -14.08
C TRP A 233 -11.32 -5.19 -15.40
#